data_02a0af8a9290b4cc084b928b045337b4
#
_entry.id   02a0af8a9290b4cc084b928b045337b4
#
_cell.length_a   1.000
_cell.length_b   1.000
_cell.length_c   1.000
_cell.angle_alpha   90.00
_cell.angle_beta   90.00
_cell.angle_gamma   90.00
#
_symmetry.space_group_name_H-M   'P 1'
#
loop_
_entity.id
_entity.type
_entity.pdbx_description
1 polymer ?
#
loop_
_entity_poly.entity_id
_entity_poly.type
_entity_poly.pdbx_seq_one_letter_code
_entity_poly.pdbx_strand_id
1 'polypeptide(L)'
;MSATLTARQLAAGHGNVELFSGLDLVVAPGDVIGLVGPNGAGKSTLLRMLAGIDLPERGTVSLSPPTATVGYLPQERDRRGGETVREVLARRTGVAAAQRALDAASVALERGERGADDAYAVALERWLGLGAADLDERADAVTAELGLTVELDRPVAALSGGQAARAGLASLLLSRYDVLLLDEPTNDLDLVGLAMLEDFVLARRAGTVLVSHDRRFLERTVDRVLELDLPQHKVNLYGGGYAGYLAERETQRRHARLEYEEYAETRAGLEARARAQRAWADKGVRNVRRNLASEPDRSIRAYRVESSQKQAAKARQTDKMIERLEVVEEPRREWELRMQVAAAPRSGAVVAVLRGAVVRRGPFTLGPVDLQIDWADRVAITGANGSGKSTLLAAMLGRIALDEGTASLGPGVVVGEIDQARALFVGGEPLLDAFATVSGLLPADARTLLAKFGLRADHVLRAAGTLSPGERTRAALALLQAAGVNLLVLDEPTNHLDLPAIEQLEQALDSYAGTLLLVTHDRHMLEVVHTTRHLEVNAGTVTDLG
;
A
#
# COMPACT_ATOMS: atom_id res chain seq x y z
N MET A 1 5.62 31.08 9.30
CA MET A 1 4.28 31.62 9.64
C MET A 1 3.34 30.42 9.84
N SER A 2 2.28 30.56 10.61
CA SER A 2 1.30 29.48 10.79
C SER A 2 0.23 29.60 9.71
N ALA A 3 0.10 28.59 8.84
CA ALA A 3 -0.88 28.58 7.77
C ALA A 3 -1.89 27.43 7.95
N THR A 4 -3.13 27.68 7.59
CA THR A 4 -4.20 26.68 7.59
C THR A 4 -4.63 26.42 6.15
N LEU A 5 -4.67 25.14 5.75
CA LEU A 5 -5.25 24.70 4.50
C LEU A 5 -6.65 24.16 4.77
N THR A 6 -7.63 24.63 4.01
CA THR A 6 -9.03 24.21 4.13
C THR A 6 -9.52 23.69 2.80
N ALA A 7 -10.00 22.46 2.79
CA ALA A 7 -10.71 21.83 1.69
C ALA A 7 -12.18 21.70 2.05
N ARG A 8 -13.09 22.05 1.12
CA ARG A 8 -14.54 21.98 1.34
C ARG A 8 -15.22 21.26 0.19
N GLN A 9 -16.01 20.23 0.53
CA GLN A 9 -16.83 19.44 -0.38
C GLN A 9 -16.08 18.97 -1.63
N LEU A 10 -14.80 18.54 -1.44
CA LEU A 10 -13.99 18.05 -2.54
C LEU A 10 -14.56 16.76 -3.10
N ALA A 11 -14.54 16.65 -4.42
CA ALA A 11 -14.83 15.43 -5.16
C ALA A 11 -13.82 15.24 -6.28
N ALA A 12 -13.48 13.98 -6.53
CA ALA A 12 -12.59 13.56 -7.59
C ALA A 12 -13.05 12.25 -8.22
N GLY A 13 -12.85 12.11 -9.52
CA GLY A 13 -13.08 10.90 -10.29
C GLY A 13 -11.98 10.66 -11.32
N HIS A 14 -12.00 9.48 -11.91
CA HIS A 14 -11.17 9.15 -13.06
C HIS A 14 -12.03 8.48 -14.13
N GLY A 15 -12.28 9.17 -15.24
CA GLY A 15 -13.25 8.74 -16.24
C GLY A 15 -14.67 8.69 -15.65
N ASN A 16 -15.28 7.50 -15.62
CA ASN A 16 -16.61 7.30 -15.05
C ASN A 16 -16.58 6.74 -13.60
N VAL A 17 -15.41 6.64 -12.99
CA VAL A 17 -15.26 6.10 -11.63
C VAL A 17 -15.07 7.25 -10.67
N GLU A 18 -16.01 7.44 -9.74
CA GLU A 18 -15.87 8.35 -8.60
C GLU A 18 -14.86 7.75 -7.61
N LEU A 19 -13.84 8.52 -7.24
CA LEU A 19 -12.85 8.11 -6.24
C LEU A 19 -13.32 8.48 -4.83
N PHE A 20 -13.73 9.73 -4.66
CA PHE A 20 -14.32 10.24 -3.42
C PHE A 20 -15.18 11.48 -3.69
N SER A 21 -16.12 11.76 -2.79
CA SER A 21 -16.96 12.95 -2.83
C SER A 21 -17.29 13.49 -1.45
N GLY A 22 -17.59 14.79 -1.38
CA GLY A 22 -18.02 15.45 -0.15
C GLY A 22 -16.92 15.54 0.93
N LEU A 23 -15.64 15.55 0.55
CA LEU A 23 -14.54 15.61 1.49
C LEU A 23 -14.38 17.03 2.06
N ASP A 24 -14.49 17.14 3.39
CA ASP A 24 -14.16 18.33 4.16
C ASP A 24 -12.91 18.06 5.01
N LEU A 25 -11.87 18.90 4.89
CA LEU A 25 -10.62 18.73 5.60
C LEU A 25 -10.05 20.10 6.01
N VAL A 26 -9.62 20.20 7.25
CA VAL A 26 -8.84 21.32 7.75
C VAL A 26 -7.49 20.81 8.25
N VAL A 27 -6.43 21.39 7.71
CA VAL A 27 -5.05 21.13 8.12
C VAL A 27 -4.52 22.39 8.80
N ALA A 28 -4.46 22.35 10.11
CA ALA A 28 -3.97 23.45 10.93
C ALA A 28 -2.45 23.33 11.19
N PRO A 29 -1.79 24.42 11.64
CA PRO A 29 -0.40 24.36 12.05
C PRO A 29 -0.18 23.33 13.17
N GLY A 30 0.78 22.45 12.97
CA GLY A 30 1.12 21.36 13.89
C GLY A 30 0.30 20.09 13.73
N ASP A 31 -0.74 20.07 12.86
CA ASP A 31 -1.45 18.83 12.52
C ASP A 31 -0.57 17.91 11.68
N VAL A 32 -0.58 16.62 11.99
CA VAL A 32 -0.02 15.57 11.14
C VAL A 32 -1.12 14.58 10.80
N ILE A 33 -1.60 14.62 9.56
CA ILE A 33 -2.71 13.81 9.08
C ILE A 33 -2.19 12.71 8.18
N GLY A 34 -2.37 11.45 8.59
CA GLY A 34 -2.08 10.27 7.76
C GLY A 34 -3.24 10.00 6.80
N LEU A 35 -2.94 9.93 5.52
CA LEU A 35 -3.91 9.56 4.49
C LEU A 35 -3.76 8.09 4.15
N VAL A 36 -4.76 7.28 4.47
CA VAL A 36 -4.77 5.83 4.27
C VAL A 36 -5.88 5.39 3.30
N GLY A 37 -5.72 4.23 2.71
CA GLY A 37 -6.68 3.64 1.79
C GLY A 37 -5.99 2.71 0.80
N PRO A 38 -6.74 1.86 0.07
CA PRO A 38 -6.18 0.95 -0.91
C PRO A 38 -5.50 1.69 -2.07
N ASN A 39 -4.64 0.97 -2.81
CA ASN A 39 -4.07 1.51 -4.03
C ASN A 39 -5.18 1.83 -5.03
N GLY A 40 -5.07 3.00 -5.67
CA GLY A 40 -6.12 3.50 -6.58
C GLY A 40 -7.28 4.24 -5.90
N ALA A 41 -7.30 4.40 -4.57
CA ALA A 41 -8.35 5.15 -3.86
C ALA A 41 -8.31 6.68 -4.07
N GLY A 42 -7.32 7.19 -4.79
CA GLY A 42 -7.19 8.62 -5.06
C GLY A 42 -6.32 9.40 -4.07
N LYS A 43 -5.48 8.71 -3.27
CA LYS A 43 -4.58 9.35 -2.29
C LYS A 43 -3.70 10.42 -2.93
N SER A 44 -2.93 10.07 -3.96
CA SER A 44 -2.07 11.02 -4.70
C SER A 44 -2.88 12.11 -5.41
N THR A 45 -4.07 11.77 -5.91
CA THR A 45 -4.98 12.74 -6.53
C THR A 45 -5.43 13.79 -5.51
N LEU A 46 -5.81 13.36 -4.31
CA LEU A 46 -6.17 14.27 -3.23
C LEU A 46 -5.00 15.19 -2.85
N LEU A 47 -3.78 14.64 -2.67
CA LEU A 47 -2.61 15.45 -2.36
C LEU A 47 -2.32 16.48 -3.46
N ARG A 48 -2.45 16.12 -4.75
CA ARG A 48 -2.25 17.04 -5.87
C ARG A 48 -3.32 18.14 -5.92
N MET A 49 -4.57 17.82 -5.58
CA MET A 49 -5.63 18.83 -5.44
C MET A 49 -5.36 19.79 -4.27
N LEU A 50 -4.94 19.26 -3.11
CA LEU A 50 -4.56 20.09 -1.95
C LEU A 50 -3.34 20.97 -2.26
N ALA A 51 -2.44 20.51 -3.13
CA ALA A 51 -1.30 21.28 -3.62
C ALA A 51 -1.67 22.33 -4.69
N GLY A 52 -2.91 22.35 -5.18
CA GLY A 52 -3.35 23.21 -6.27
C GLY A 52 -2.75 22.83 -7.65
N ILE A 53 -2.23 21.61 -7.79
CA ILE A 53 -1.71 21.08 -9.06
C ILE A 53 -2.85 20.61 -9.94
N ASP A 54 -3.81 19.86 -9.37
CA ASP A 54 -5.01 19.41 -10.05
C ASP A 54 -6.22 20.20 -9.53
N LEU A 55 -7.15 20.49 -10.44
CA LEU A 55 -8.42 21.10 -10.05
C LEU A 55 -9.39 20.03 -9.60
N PRO A 56 -10.12 20.24 -8.48
CA PRO A 56 -11.16 19.32 -8.07
C PRO A 56 -12.36 19.37 -9.02
N GLU A 57 -13.07 18.26 -9.20
CA GLU A 57 -14.33 18.24 -9.97
C GLU A 57 -15.42 19.06 -9.27
N ARG A 58 -15.43 19.03 -7.94
CA ARG A 58 -16.31 19.84 -7.09
C ARG A 58 -15.56 20.26 -5.84
N GLY A 59 -16.05 21.35 -5.23
CA GLY A 59 -15.49 21.86 -4.00
C GLY A 59 -14.36 22.88 -4.22
N THR A 60 -13.72 23.27 -3.13
CA THR A 60 -12.67 24.31 -3.14
C THR A 60 -11.56 23.98 -2.16
N VAL A 61 -10.34 24.41 -2.50
CA VAL A 61 -9.18 24.41 -1.60
C VAL A 61 -8.76 25.86 -1.36
N SER A 62 -8.53 26.25 -0.13
CA SER A 62 -8.11 27.60 0.24
C SER A 62 -7.00 27.57 1.29
N LEU A 63 -6.13 28.58 1.26
CA LEU A 63 -5.05 28.80 2.20
C LEU A 63 -5.31 30.08 3.02
N SER A 64 -4.98 30.06 4.29
CA SER A 64 -5.01 31.23 5.15
C SER A 64 -3.69 31.30 5.92
N PRO A 65 -2.88 32.36 5.71
CA PRO A 65 -3.07 33.46 4.75
C PRO A 65 -2.94 32.98 3.28
N PRO A 66 -3.50 33.74 2.31
CA PRO A 66 -3.40 33.39 0.88
C PRO A 66 -1.96 33.34 0.32
N THR A 67 -1.02 34.00 1.01
CA THR A 67 0.41 34.00 0.65
C THR A 67 1.17 32.77 1.14
N ALA A 68 0.50 31.91 1.92
CA ALA A 68 1.14 30.71 2.45
C ALA A 68 1.61 29.77 1.35
N THR A 69 2.69 29.04 1.64
CA THR A 69 3.34 28.14 0.71
C THR A 69 3.00 26.68 0.99
N VAL A 70 2.69 25.92 -0.07
CA VAL A 70 2.45 24.49 -0.01
C VAL A 70 3.57 23.76 -0.72
N GLY A 71 4.20 22.80 -0.02
CA GLY A 71 5.17 21.89 -0.60
C GLY A 71 4.53 20.53 -0.87
N TYR A 72 4.70 20.01 -2.08
CA TYR A 72 4.27 18.67 -2.46
C TYR A 72 5.46 17.81 -2.85
N LEU A 73 5.62 16.68 -2.16
CA LEU A 73 6.59 15.65 -2.51
C LEU A 73 5.84 14.48 -3.18
N PRO A 74 6.00 14.27 -4.50
CA PRO A 74 5.35 13.19 -5.21
C PRO A 74 6.00 11.82 -4.91
N GLN A 75 5.23 10.76 -5.04
CA GLN A 75 5.68 9.37 -4.90
C GLN A 75 6.77 9.01 -5.92
N GLU A 76 6.58 9.37 -7.19
CA GLU A 76 7.57 9.11 -8.21
C GLU A 76 8.74 10.10 -8.11
N ARG A 77 9.95 9.56 -8.24
CA ARG A 77 11.16 10.35 -8.35
C ARG A 77 11.17 11.05 -9.71
N ASP A 78 10.72 12.30 -9.73
CA ASP A 78 10.83 13.16 -10.92
C ASP A 78 12.32 13.36 -11.27
N ARG A 79 12.86 12.44 -12.05
CA ARG A 79 14.21 12.49 -12.58
C ARG A 79 14.17 13.20 -13.91
N ARG A 80 14.15 14.52 -13.88
CA ARG A 80 14.31 15.29 -15.13
C ARG A 80 15.72 15.07 -15.66
N GLY A 81 15.82 14.65 -16.91
CA GLY A 81 17.11 14.38 -17.54
C GLY A 81 18.02 15.60 -17.48
N GLY A 82 19.24 15.44 -16.96
CA GLY A 82 20.25 16.49 -16.92
C GLY A 82 20.27 17.36 -15.67
N GLU A 83 19.27 17.30 -14.76
CA GLU A 83 19.32 18.06 -13.50
C GLU A 83 20.42 17.54 -12.55
N THR A 84 21.15 18.47 -11.93
CA THR A 84 22.08 18.19 -10.84
C THR A 84 21.35 18.02 -9.51
N VAL A 85 22.03 17.47 -8.51
CA VAL A 85 21.49 17.37 -7.14
C VAL A 85 21.09 18.75 -6.61
N ARG A 86 21.94 19.77 -6.79
CA ARG A 86 21.69 21.15 -6.40
C ARG A 86 20.40 21.71 -7.03
N GLU A 87 20.22 21.51 -8.33
CA GLU A 87 19.04 21.98 -9.04
C GLU A 87 17.76 21.27 -8.56
N VAL A 88 17.83 19.97 -8.28
CA VAL A 88 16.71 19.22 -7.71
C VAL A 88 16.36 19.73 -6.30
N LEU A 89 17.36 19.97 -5.44
CA LEU A 89 17.14 20.54 -4.11
C LEU A 89 16.48 21.93 -4.22
N ALA A 90 17.01 22.83 -5.06
CA ALA A 90 16.46 24.17 -5.24
C ALA A 90 15.03 24.13 -5.83
N ARG A 91 14.75 23.20 -6.74
CA ARG A 91 13.40 23.02 -7.32
C ARG A 91 12.41 22.51 -6.30
N ARG A 92 12.76 21.45 -5.56
CA ARG A 92 11.86 20.81 -4.60
C ARG A 92 11.58 21.64 -3.35
N THR A 93 12.53 22.47 -2.93
CA THR A 93 12.33 23.46 -1.85
C THR A 93 11.53 24.68 -2.30
N GLY A 94 11.22 24.82 -3.59
CA GLY A 94 10.53 25.98 -4.15
C GLY A 94 11.44 27.18 -4.41
N VAL A 95 12.69 27.12 -3.98
CA VAL A 95 13.66 28.23 -4.09
C VAL A 95 13.93 28.59 -5.56
N ALA A 96 14.08 27.60 -6.45
CA ALA A 96 14.29 27.87 -7.89
C ALA A 96 13.12 28.64 -8.53
N ALA A 97 11.88 28.39 -8.10
CA ALA A 97 10.71 29.12 -8.59
C ALA A 97 10.65 30.54 -8.01
N ALA A 98 10.95 30.67 -6.70
CA ALA A 98 11.01 31.98 -6.05
C ALA A 98 12.13 32.86 -6.61
N GLN A 99 13.30 32.29 -6.92
CA GLN A 99 14.40 33.01 -7.57
C GLN A 99 13.97 33.57 -8.93
N ARG A 100 13.38 32.74 -9.78
CA ARG A 100 12.88 33.22 -11.10
C ARG A 100 11.83 34.32 -10.96
N ALA A 101 10.95 34.23 -9.97
CA ALA A 101 9.93 35.26 -9.72
C ALA A 101 10.58 36.58 -9.26
N LEU A 102 11.59 36.49 -8.39
CA LEU A 102 12.35 37.65 -7.91
C LEU A 102 13.13 38.32 -9.07
N ASP A 103 13.81 37.52 -9.89
CA ASP A 103 14.54 38.02 -11.07
C ASP A 103 13.60 38.75 -12.05
N ALA A 104 12.42 38.16 -12.34
CA ALA A 104 11.41 38.76 -13.19
C ALA A 104 10.87 40.08 -12.62
N ALA A 105 10.59 40.10 -11.30
CA ALA A 105 10.12 41.31 -10.62
C ALA A 105 11.21 42.41 -10.56
N SER A 106 12.48 42.03 -10.43
CA SER A 106 13.62 42.96 -10.48
C SER A 106 13.70 43.65 -11.87
N VAL A 107 13.58 42.88 -12.96
CA VAL A 107 13.58 43.41 -14.33
C VAL A 107 12.38 44.33 -14.55
N ALA A 108 11.18 43.97 -14.05
CA ALA A 108 10.00 44.83 -14.16
C ALA A 108 10.18 46.16 -13.40
N LEU A 109 10.83 46.10 -12.22
CA LEU A 109 11.14 47.27 -11.39
C LEU A 109 12.14 48.20 -12.12
N GLU A 110 13.20 47.65 -12.70
CA GLU A 110 14.17 48.42 -13.53
C GLU A 110 13.52 49.12 -14.72
N ARG A 111 12.47 48.51 -15.30
CA ARG A 111 11.71 49.10 -16.42
C ARG A 111 10.67 50.13 -15.97
N GLY A 112 10.48 50.32 -14.68
CA GLY A 112 9.46 51.21 -14.12
C GLY A 112 8.03 50.78 -14.42
N GLU A 113 7.78 49.48 -14.53
CA GLU A 113 6.44 48.91 -14.78
C GLU A 113 5.51 49.20 -13.60
N ARG A 114 4.23 49.47 -13.86
CA ARG A 114 3.27 49.84 -12.83
C ARG A 114 3.03 48.67 -11.84
N GLY A 115 3.20 48.90 -10.55
CA GLY A 115 3.07 47.90 -9.49
C GLY A 115 4.25 46.93 -9.35
N ALA A 116 5.39 47.22 -9.99
CA ALA A 116 6.59 46.38 -9.94
C ALA A 116 7.26 46.42 -8.57
N ASP A 117 7.12 47.50 -7.81
CA ASP A 117 7.58 47.66 -6.44
C ASP A 117 6.87 46.68 -5.49
N ASP A 118 5.55 46.58 -5.55
CA ASP A 118 4.75 45.61 -4.79
C ASP A 118 5.09 44.17 -5.19
N ALA A 119 5.18 43.91 -6.50
CA ALA A 119 5.54 42.58 -7.02
C ALA A 119 6.94 42.15 -6.58
N TYR A 120 7.91 43.06 -6.54
CA TYR A 120 9.27 42.80 -6.05
C TYR A 120 9.25 42.49 -4.54
N ALA A 121 8.53 43.29 -3.74
CA ALA A 121 8.42 43.07 -2.30
C ALA A 121 7.83 41.67 -1.99
N VAL A 122 6.77 41.27 -2.67
CA VAL A 122 6.13 39.95 -2.51
C VAL A 122 7.09 38.83 -2.95
N ALA A 123 7.79 39.00 -4.07
CA ALA A 123 8.73 37.99 -4.55
C ALA A 123 9.93 37.82 -3.61
N LEU A 124 10.45 38.94 -3.08
CA LEU A 124 11.56 38.94 -2.13
C LEU A 124 11.15 38.29 -0.80
N GLU A 125 9.97 38.63 -0.26
CA GLU A 125 9.44 38.01 0.97
C GLU A 125 9.33 36.49 0.81
N ARG A 126 8.78 36.03 -0.32
CA ARG A 126 8.67 34.61 -0.63
C ARG A 126 10.04 33.93 -0.74
N TRP A 127 10.99 34.56 -1.41
CA TRP A 127 12.35 34.07 -1.60
C TRP A 127 13.07 33.90 -0.26
N LEU A 128 12.98 34.92 0.62
CA LEU A 128 13.52 34.87 1.98
C LEU A 128 12.81 33.83 2.84
N GLY A 129 11.48 33.76 2.76
CA GLY A 129 10.67 32.82 3.55
C GLY A 129 10.99 31.36 3.24
N LEU A 130 11.30 31.02 2.00
CA LEU A 130 11.75 29.67 1.60
C LEU A 130 13.22 29.39 1.96
N GLY A 131 13.97 30.38 2.49
CA GLY A 131 15.37 30.24 2.89
C GLY A 131 16.30 30.09 1.68
N ALA A 132 16.07 30.89 0.65
CA ALA A 132 16.89 30.83 -0.56
C ALA A 132 18.29 31.39 -0.34
N ALA A 133 18.44 32.36 0.59
CA ALA A 133 19.72 33.03 0.86
C ALA A 133 20.81 32.09 1.41
N ASP A 134 20.42 31.05 2.16
CA ASP A 134 21.30 30.10 2.85
C ASP A 134 21.13 28.66 2.37
N LEU A 135 20.45 28.44 1.23
CA LEU A 135 20.12 27.09 0.74
C LEU A 135 21.36 26.23 0.51
N ASP A 136 22.40 26.78 -0.12
CA ASP A 136 23.61 26.03 -0.47
C ASP A 136 24.35 25.55 0.77
N GLU A 137 24.55 26.44 1.76
CA GLU A 137 25.22 26.09 3.01
C GLU A 137 24.45 25.01 3.78
N ARG A 138 23.11 25.14 3.83
CA ARG A 138 22.25 24.12 4.46
C ARG A 138 22.24 22.82 3.68
N ALA A 139 22.30 22.89 2.33
CA ALA A 139 22.35 21.70 1.49
C ALA A 139 23.60 20.88 1.77
N ASP A 140 24.76 21.55 1.88
CA ASP A 140 26.02 20.88 2.21
C ASP A 140 25.96 20.22 3.60
N ALA A 141 25.42 20.90 4.60
CA ALA A 141 25.26 20.37 5.97
C ALA A 141 24.31 19.15 6.00
N VAL A 142 23.11 19.27 5.43
CA VAL A 142 22.08 18.20 5.42
C VAL A 142 22.53 17.00 4.61
N THR A 143 23.17 17.20 3.47
CA THR A 143 23.67 16.07 2.65
C THR A 143 24.81 15.35 3.35
N ALA A 144 25.69 16.05 4.06
CA ALA A 144 26.74 15.44 4.88
C ALA A 144 26.13 14.60 6.03
N GLU A 145 25.11 15.14 6.74
CA GLU A 145 24.40 14.44 7.82
C GLU A 145 23.73 13.15 7.31
N LEU A 146 23.16 13.19 6.10
CA LEU A 146 22.55 12.04 5.43
C LEU A 146 23.58 11.06 4.86
N GLY A 147 24.89 11.33 4.98
CA GLY A 147 25.92 10.52 4.35
C GLY A 147 25.84 10.48 2.82
N LEU A 148 25.29 11.55 2.21
CA LEU A 148 25.27 11.72 0.76
C LEU A 148 26.61 12.32 0.29
N THR A 149 27.64 11.47 0.15
CA THR A 149 29.01 11.85 -0.21
C THR A 149 29.18 12.05 -1.71
N VAL A 150 28.28 12.85 -2.33
CA VAL A 150 28.35 13.19 -3.76
C VAL A 150 28.41 14.70 -3.91
N GLU A 151 29.14 15.17 -4.94
CA GLU A 151 29.13 16.57 -5.30
C GLU A 151 27.73 17.01 -5.70
N LEU A 152 27.25 18.15 -5.21
CA LEU A 152 25.91 18.64 -5.49
C LEU A 152 25.69 18.95 -6.98
N ASP A 153 26.76 19.18 -7.73
CA ASP A 153 26.72 19.44 -9.17
C ASP A 153 26.69 18.16 -10.01
N ARG A 154 26.68 16.98 -9.36
CA ARG A 154 26.53 15.68 -10.04
C ARG A 154 25.10 15.50 -10.57
N PRO A 155 24.92 14.98 -11.82
CA PRO A 155 23.60 14.67 -12.36
C PRO A 155 22.88 13.60 -11.52
N VAL A 156 21.60 13.85 -11.20
CA VAL A 156 20.79 12.90 -10.40
C VAL A 156 20.62 11.55 -11.09
N ALA A 157 20.64 11.52 -12.43
CA ALA A 157 20.59 10.28 -13.21
C ALA A 157 21.79 9.33 -12.95
N ALA A 158 22.91 9.87 -12.48
CA ALA A 158 24.13 9.12 -12.14
C ALA A 158 24.17 8.62 -10.71
N LEU A 159 23.14 8.91 -9.89
CA LEU A 159 23.03 8.46 -8.51
C LEU A 159 22.55 7.02 -8.43
N SER A 160 23.09 6.28 -7.45
CA SER A 160 22.48 5.00 -7.05
C SER A 160 21.08 5.22 -6.46
N GLY A 161 20.26 4.16 -6.39
CA GLY A 161 18.92 4.23 -5.78
C GLY A 161 18.93 4.83 -4.38
N GLY A 162 19.86 4.37 -3.50
CA GLY A 162 19.99 4.91 -2.15
C GLY A 162 20.49 6.36 -2.10
N GLN A 163 21.41 6.77 -2.98
CA GLN A 163 21.83 8.16 -3.09
C GLN A 163 20.68 9.07 -3.54
N ALA A 164 19.88 8.61 -4.50
CA ALA A 164 18.69 9.35 -4.95
C ALA A 164 17.62 9.45 -3.86
N ALA A 165 17.45 8.42 -3.02
CA ALA A 165 16.57 8.46 -1.85
C ALA A 165 17.03 9.51 -0.84
N ARG A 166 18.33 9.51 -0.49
CA ARG A 166 18.92 10.51 0.41
C ARG A 166 18.84 11.93 -0.13
N ALA A 167 19.02 12.13 -1.45
CA ALA A 167 18.80 13.43 -2.07
C ALA A 167 17.32 13.87 -1.99
N GLY A 168 16.39 12.93 -2.14
CA GLY A 168 14.96 13.16 -1.90
C GLY A 168 14.68 13.60 -0.47
N LEU A 169 15.23 12.88 0.51
CA LEU A 169 15.10 13.23 1.93
C LEU A 169 15.75 14.58 2.23
N ALA A 170 16.94 14.87 1.69
CA ALA A 170 17.59 16.17 1.82
C ALA A 170 16.68 17.31 1.36
N SER A 171 16.00 17.15 0.21
CA SER A 171 15.08 18.17 -0.31
C SER A 171 13.91 18.45 0.65
N LEU A 172 13.47 17.42 1.39
CA LEU A 172 12.42 17.53 2.38
C LEU A 172 12.92 18.26 3.65
N LEU A 173 14.08 17.83 4.19
CA LEU A 173 14.69 18.43 5.37
C LEU A 173 15.04 19.91 5.16
N LEU A 174 15.41 20.29 3.95
CA LEU A 174 15.71 21.68 3.56
C LEU A 174 14.46 22.53 3.33
N SER A 175 13.29 21.93 3.13
CA SER A 175 12.06 22.66 2.78
C SER A 175 11.58 23.52 3.94
N ARG A 176 11.05 24.72 3.63
CA ARG A 176 10.47 25.68 4.60
C ARG A 176 9.05 26.06 4.24
N TYR A 177 8.29 25.12 3.70
CA TYR A 177 6.88 25.33 3.37
C TYR A 177 6.02 25.46 4.63
N ASP A 178 4.93 26.21 4.52
CA ASP A 178 3.95 26.41 5.59
C ASP A 178 3.00 25.21 5.75
N VAL A 179 2.75 24.47 4.66
CA VAL A 179 2.02 23.21 4.62
C VAL A 179 2.81 22.19 3.81
N LEU A 180 2.89 20.95 4.29
CA LEU A 180 3.57 19.83 3.63
C LEU A 180 2.60 18.74 3.21
N LEU A 181 2.73 18.30 1.98
CA LEU A 181 1.97 17.20 1.40
C LEU A 181 2.96 16.15 0.91
N LEU A 182 3.00 14.98 1.57
CA LEU A 182 4.03 13.96 1.36
C LEU A 182 3.38 12.68 0.85
N ASP A 183 3.76 12.26 -0.37
CA ASP A 183 3.24 11.06 -1.00
C ASP A 183 4.29 9.95 -0.94
N GLU A 184 4.08 8.97 -0.02
CA GLU A 184 4.99 7.85 0.26
C GLU A 184 6.44 8.27 0.55
N PRO A 185 6.69 9.20 1.48
CA PRO A 185 8.05 9.70 1.76
C PRO A 185 8.96 8.65 2.40
N THR A 186 8.39 7.55 2.92
CA THR A 186 9.11 6.46 3.58
C THR A 186 9.71 5.45 2.59
N ASN A 187 9.25 5.44 1.33
CA ASN A 187 9.71 4.49 0.33
C ASN A 187 11.21 4.64 0.04
N ASP A 188 11.89 3.52 -0.05
CA ASP A 188 13.33 3.43 -0.33
C ASP A 188 14.25 4.09 0.74
N LEU A 189 13.73 4.47 1.91
CA LEU A 189 14.55 4.92 3.03
C LEU A 189 15.04 3.72 3.85
N ASP A 190 16.30 3.80 4.31
CA ASP A 190 16.80 2.89 5.33
C ASP A 190 16.36 3.34 6.74
N LEU A 191 16.64 2.53 7.75
CA LEU A 191 16.21 2.81 9.13
C LEU A 191 16.71 4.17 9.66
N VAL A 192 17.90 4.61 9.23
CA VAL A 192 18.45 5.91 9.60
C VAL A 192 17.65 7.03 8.93
N GLY A 193 17.40 6.90 7.62
CA GLY A 193 16.59 7.88 6.88
C GLY A 193 15.15 7.97 7.42
N LEU A 194 14.55 6.83 7.81
CA LEU A 194 13.24 6.81 8.44
C LEU A 194 13.23 7.56 9.79
N ALA A 195 14.23 7.32 10.64
CA ALA A 195 14.33 8.04 11.92
C ALA A 195 14.47 9.56 11.71
N MET A 196 15.31 9.99 10.77
CA MET A 196 15.46 11.42 10.45
C MET A 196 14.18 12.04 9.90
N LEU A 197 13.41 11.29 9.08
CA LEU A 197 12.11 11.74 8.58
C LEU A 197 11.09 11.87 9.72
N GLU A 198 11.06 10.91 10.65
CA GLU A 198 10.21 10.96 11.85
C GLU A 198 10.51 12.22 12.67
N ASP A 199 11.78 12.45 13.02
CA ASP A 199 12.21 13.59 13.80
C ASP A 199 11.88 14.91 13.09
N PHE A 200 12.05 14.96 11.77
CA PHE A 200 11.69 16.12 10.96
C PHE A 200 10.18 16.42 11.01
N VAL A 201 9.33 15.42 10.84
CA VAL A 201 7.87 15.61 10.89
C VAL A 201 7.42 16.05 12.27
N LEU A 202 7.96 15.43 13.33
CA LEU A 202 7.61 15.75 14.73
C LEU A 202 8.12 17.13 15.18
N ALA A 203 9.27 17.57 14.69
CA ALA A 203 9.84 18.86 15.06
C ALA A 203 9.15 20.06 14.40
N ARG A 204 8.37 19.81 13.33
CA ARG A 204 7.76 20.88 12.55
C ARG A 204 6.42 21.36 13.10
N ARG A 205 6.20 22.68 12.93
CA ARG A 205 4.90 23.31 13.20
C ARG A 205 4.06 23.50 11.93
N ALA A 206 4.56 23.10 10.76
CA ALA A 206 3.81 23.13 9.51
C ALA A 206 2.71 22.07 9.55
N GLY A 207 1.50 22.40 9.08
CA GLY A 207 0.46 21.40 8.88
C GLY A 207 0.92 20.39 7.82
N THR A 208 0.82 19.11 8.12
CA THR A 208 1.35 18.04 7.26
C THR A 208 0.24 17.04 6.92
N VAL A 209 0.10 16.69 5.65
CA VAL A 209 -0.69 15.55 5.19
C VAL A 209 0.26 14.57 4.52
N LEU A 210 0.26 13.33 4.96
CA LEU A 210 1.18 12.33 4.44
C LEU A 210 0.49 11.00 4.10
N VAL A 211 0.93 10.37 3.03
CA VAL A 211 0.62 8.98 2.69
C VAL A 211 1.81 8.14 3.08
N SER A 212 1.60 7.07 3.83
CA SER A 212 2.64 6.08 4.09
C SER A 212 2.03 4.70 4.31
N HIS A 213 2.79 3.68 4.00
CA HIS A 213 2.49 2.28 4.31
C HIS A 213 3.37 1.73 5.45
N ASP A 214 4.29 2.54 5.99
CA ASP A 214 5.04 2.21 7.20
C ASP A 214 4.19 2.47 8.45
N ARG A 215 3.72 1.40 9.09
CA ARG A 215 2.85 1.46 10.28
C ARG A 215 3.54 2.12 11.46
N ARG A 216 4.83 1.82 11.68
CA ARG A 216 5.59 2.39 12.80
C ARG A 216 5.79 3.89 12.62
N PHE A 217 6.03 4.32 11.39
CA PHE A 217 6.09 5.73 11.05
C PHE A 217 4.76 6.43 11.32
N LEU A 218 3.63 5.84 10.87
CA LEU A 218 2.29 6.38 11.13
C LEU A 218 1.96 6.43 12.63
N GLU A 219 2.27 5.36 13.39
CA GLU A 219 2.04 5.31 14.84
C GLU A 219 2.78 6.43 15.61
N ARG A 220 4.00 6.77 15.17
CA ARG A 220 4.83 7.75 15.85
C ARG A 220 4.54 9.19 15.47
N THR A 221 4.07 9.43 14.26
CA THR A 221 4.01 10.78 13.69
C THR A 221 2.61 11.34 13.52
N VAL A 222 1.58 10.50 13.38
CA VAL A 222 0.25 10.91 12.93
C VAL A 222 -0.69 11.16 14.11
N ASP A 223 -1.36 12.32 14.10
CA ASP A 223 -2.36 12.71 15.10
C ASP A 223 -3.77 12.32 14.71
N ARG A 224 -4.07 12.36 13.41
CA ARG A 224 -5.37 12.03 12.81
C ARG A 224 -5.18 11.22 11.54
N VAL A 225 -6.13 10.34 11.24
CA VAL A 225 -6.11 9.51 10.03
C VAL A 225 -7.31 9.85 9.16
N LEU A 226 -7.05 10.17 7.90
CA LEU A 226 -8.06 10.34 6.86
C LEU A 226 -8.08 9.05 6.01
N GLU A 227 -9.17 8.30 6.07
CA GLU A 227 -9.35 7.08 5.29
C GLU A 227 -10.17 7.35 4.04
N LEU A 228 -9.64 6.94 2.88
CA LEU A 228 -10.38 6.88 1.62
C LEU A 228 -10.89 5.45 1.43
N ASP A 229 -12.18 5.24 1.65
CA ASP A 229 -12.84 3.95 1.43
C ASP A 229 -13.38 3.90 0.00
N LEU A 230 -12.58 3.36 -0.92
CA LEU A 230 -12.94 3.24 -2.33
C LEU A 230 -14.21 2.41 -2.58
N PRO A 231 -14.45 1.27 -1.89
CA PRO A 231 -15.67 0.48 -2.07
C PRO A 231 -16.97 1.17 -1.67
N GLN A 232 -16.91 2.01 -0.64
CA GLN A 232 -18.08 2.75 -0.16
C GLN A 232 -18.13 4.20 -0.65
N HIS A 233 -17.11 4.65 -1.40
CA HIS A 233 -16.91 6.04 -1.83
C HIS A 233 -17.01 7.04 -0.67
N LYS A 234 -16.60 6.60 0.53
CA LYS A 234 -16.66 7.40 1.77
C LYS A 234 -15.28 7.90 2.16
N VAL A 235 -15.31 9.02 2.83
CA VAL A 235 -14.13 9.62 3.44
C VAL A 235 -14.41 9.75 4.94
N ASN A 236 -13.54 9.14 5.73
CA ASN A 236 -13.68 9.13 7.18
C ASN A 236 -12.44 9.76 7.83
N LEU A 237 -12.65 10.68 8.77
CA LEU A 237 -11.58 11.29 9.56
C LEU A 237 -11.62 10.74 10.99
N TYR A 238 -10.54 10.10 11.41
CA TYR A 238 -10.38 9.50 12.73
C TYR A 238 -9.40 10.32 13.57
N GLY A 239 -9.72 10.51 14.83
CA GLY A 239 -8.82 11.09 15.83
C GLY A 239 -8.06 10.04 16.63
N GLY A 240 -7.11 10.49 17.47
CA GLY A 240 -6.35 9.58 18.35
C GLY A 240 -5.21 8.84 17.66
N GLY A 241 -4.71 9.38 16.55
CA GLY A 241 -3.57 8.84 15.81
C GLY A 241 -3.87 7.52 15.09
N TYR A 242 -2.82 6.84 14.65
CA TYR A 242 -2.96 5.59 13.90
C TYR A 242 -3.51 4.44 14.76
N ALA A 243 -3.14 4.37 16.03
CA ALA A 243 -3.68 3.35 16.95
C ALA A 243 -5.19 3.55 17.21
N GLY A 244 -5.64 4.82 17.37
CA GLY A 244 -7.06 5.14 17.49
C GLY A 244 -7.85 4.75 16.24
N TYR A 245 -7.32 5.02 15.05
CA TYR A 245 -7.88 4.58 13.78
C TYR A 245 -8.08 3.05 13.73
N LEU A 246 -7.05 2.26 14.09
CA LEU A 246 -7.14 0.80 14.06
C LEU A 246 -8.22 0.27 15.03
N ALA A 247 -8.30 0.81 16.23
CA ALA A 247 -9.28 0.42 17.24
C ALA A 247 -10.72 0.75 16.80
N GLU A 248 -10.93 1.94 16.25
CA GLU A 248 -12.24 2.37 15.75
C GLU A 248 -12.66 1.54 14.53
N ARG A 249 -11.74 1.29 13.59
CA ARG A 249 -11.97 0.46 12.41
C ARG A 249 -12.33 -0.99 12.80
N GLU A 250 -11.66 -1.56 13.80
CA GLU A 250 -12.02 -2.90 14.30
C GLU A 250 -13.42 -2.91 14.93
N THR A 251 -13.75 -1.87 15.68
CA THR A 251 -15.07 -1.72 16.31
C THR A 251 -16.16 -1.61 15.24
N GLN A 252 -15.98 -0.75 14.24
CA GLN A 252 -16.93 -0.57 13.14
C GLN A 252 -17.12 -1.88 12.35
N ARG A 253 -16.04 -2.61 12.08
CA ARG A 253 -16.10 -3.92 11.41
C ARG A 253 -16.89 -4.94 12.23
N ARG A 254 -16.68 -4.97 13.53
CA ARG A 254 -17.41 -5.88 14.43
C ARG A 254 -18.90 -5.56 14.43
N HIS A 255 -19.26 -4.28 14.49
CA HIS A 255 -20.64 -3.83 14.42
C HIS A 255 -21.29 -4.19 13.07
N ALA A 256 -20.64 -3.86 11.96
CA ALA A 256 -21.15 -4.18 10.62
C ALA A 256 -21.33 -5.70 10.44
N ARG A 257 -20.45 -6.52 11.01
CA ARG A 257 -20.57 -7.98 10.96
C ARG A 257 -21.77 -8.48 11.77
N LEU A 258 -21.97 -7.97 12.97
CA LEU A 258 -23.13 -8.33 13.81
C LEU A 258 -24.44 -7.92 13.14
N GLU A 259 -24.53 -6.72 12.60
CA GLU A 259 -25.70 -6.24 11.84
C GLU A 259 -26.00 -7.13 10.63
N TYR A 260 -24.98 -7.53 9.89
CA TYR A 260 -25.17 -8.44 8.77
C TYR A 260 -25.58 -9.85 9.21
N GLU A 261 -25.00 -10.39 10.26
CA GLU A 261 -25.36 -11.72 10.80
C GLU A 261 -26.84 -11.70 11.25
N GLU A 262 -27.31 -10.66 11.95
CA GLU A 262 -28.70 -10.48 12.35
C GLU A 262 -29.63 -10.36 11.13
N TYR A 263 -29.25 -9.56 10.14
CA TYR A 263 -29.97 -9.45 8.87
C TYR A 263 -30.08 -10.79 8.15
N ALA A 264 -28.95 -11.51 8.01
CA ALA A 264 -28.89 -12.78 7.31
C ALA A 264 -29.73 -13.86 8.03
N GLU A 265 -29.71 -13.91 9.35
CA GLU A 265 -30.53 -14.82 10.16
C GLU A 265 -32.03 -14.50 10.01
N THR A 266 -32.38 -13.21 10.12
CA THR A 266 -33.77 -12.75 9.96
C THR A 266 -34.29 -13.08 8.56
N ARG A 267 -33.52 -12.81 7.52
CA ARG A 267 -33.86 -13.11 6.14
C ARG A 267 -34.01 -14.63 5.92
N ALA A 268 -33.06 -15.43 6.37
CA ALA A 268 -33.09 -16.89 6.27
C ALA A 268 -34.33 -17.48 6.99
N GLY A 269 -34.66 -16.95 8.15
CA GLY A 269 -35.87 -17.33 8.90
C GLY A 269 -37.16 -17.02 8.14
N LEU A 270 -37.27 -15.84 7.56
CA LEU A 270 -38.41 -15.45 6.73
C LEU A 270 -38.51 -16.31 5.45
N GLU A 271 -37.42 -16.57 4.77
CA GLU A 271 -37.38 -17.44 3.58
C GLU A 271 -37.77 -18.88 3.91
N ALA A 272 -37.30 -19.43 5.04
CA ALA A 272 -37.70 -20.76 5.50
C ALA A 272 -39.20 -20.81 5.82
N ARG A 273 -39.74 -19.76 6.48
CA ARG A 273 -41.15 -19.63 6.78
C ARG A 273 -42.01 -19.54 5.51
N ALA A 274 -41.59 -18.73 4.52
CA ALA A 274 -42.27 -18.62 3.24
C ALA A 274 -42.28 -19.97 2.48
N ARG A 275 -41.14 -20.67 2.45
CA ARG A 275 -41.02 -22.03 1.86
C ARG A 275 -41.97 -23.02 2.53
N ALA A 276 -42.02 -23.05 3.87
CA ALA A 276 -42.90 -23.92 4.60
C ALA A 276 -44.39 -23.60 4.31
N GLN A 277 -44.78 -22.34 4.29
CA GLN A 277 -46.16 -21.89 3.98
C GLN A 277 -46.57 -22.26 2.55
N ARG A 278 -45.68 -22.11 1.56
CA ARG A 278 -45.91 -22.56 0.16
C ARG A 278 -46.06 -24.10 0.07
N ALA A 279 -45.17 -24.85 0.71
CA ALA A 279 -45.26 -26.32 0.71
C ALA A 279 -46.58 -26.83 1.33
N TRP A 280 -47.07 -26.16 2.40
CA TRP A 280 -48.36 -26.48 3.01
C TRP A 280 -49.53 -26.10 2.08
N ALA A 281 -49.50 -24.97 1.41
CA ALA A 281 -50.51 -24.57 0.43
C ALA A 281 -50.59 -25.59 -0.72
N ASP A 282 -49.45 -26.00 -1.31
CA ASP A 282 -49.36 -26.97 -2.37
C ASP A 282 -49.83 -28.37 -1.97
N LYS A 283 -49.50 -28.79 -0.73
CA LYS A 283 -50.00 -30.07 -0.18
C LYS A 283 -51.51 -30.03 0.01
N GLY A 284 -52.03 -28.87 0.47
CA GLY A 284 -53.49 -28.65 0.58
C GLY A 284 -54.19 -28.76 -0.77
N VAL A 285 -53.67 -28.10 -1.82
CA VAL A 285 -54.21 -28.14 -3.18
C VAL A 285 -54.17 -29.57 -3.77
N ARG A 286 -53.04 -30.28 -3.57
CA ARG A 286 -52.92 -31.68 -4.06
C ARG A 286 -53.88 -32.63 -3.35
N ASN A 287 -54.08 -32.49 -2.03
CA ASN A 287 -55.02 -33.29 -1.26
C ASN A 287 -56.48 -33.01 -1.69
N VAL A 288 -56.83 -31.76 -1.94
CA VAL A 288 -58.16 -31.37 -2.46
C VAL A 288 -58.38 -32.04 -3.84
N ARG A 289 -57.41 -31.98 -4.76
CA ARG A 289 -57.53 -32.60 -6.10
C ARG A 289 -57.64 -34.13 -6.02
N ARG A 290 -56.89 -34.80 -5.14
CA ARG A 290 -56.87 -36.26 -5.01
C ARG A 290 -58.16 -36.78 -4.38
N ASN A 291 -58.79 -36.05 -3.48
CA ASN A 291 -59.98 -36.47 -2.75
C ASN A 291 -61.27 -35.88 -3.30
N LEU A 292 -61.22 -35.17 -4.46
CA LEU A 292 -62.40 -34.55 -5.09
C LEU A 292 -63.49 -35.57 -5.44
N ALA A 293 -63.10 -36.82 -5.71
CA ALA A 293 -64.01 -37.90 -6.11
C ALA A 293 -64.61 -38.71 -4.94
N SER A 294 -64.02 -38.62 -3.74
CA SER A 294 -64.37 -39.49 -2.60
C SER A 294 -65.06 -38.80 -1.42
N GLU A 295 -65.18 -37.48 -1.40
CA GLU A 295 -65.70 -36.73 -0.24
C GLU A 295 -67.01 -36.03 -0.62
N PRO A 296 -68.17 -36.48 -0.06
CA PRO A 296 -69.48 -35.97 -0.43
C PRO A 296 -69.83 -34.62 0.23
N ASP A 297 -69.10 -34.21 1.30
CA ASP A 297 -69.44 -33.00 2.09
C ASP A 297 -68.84 -31.72 1.46
N ARG A 298 -69.73 -30.83 1.01
CA ARG A 298 -69.39 -29.57 0.37
C ARG A 298 -68.76 -28.55 1.35
N SER A 299 -69.05 -28.65 2.63
CA SER A 299 -68.55 -27.73 3.68
C SER A 299 -67.08 -28.07 3.99
N ILE A 300 -66.70 -29.35 4.08
CA ILE A 300 -65.33 -29.76 4.29
C ILE A 300 -64.43 -29.38 3.12
N ARG A 301 -64.93 -29.49 1.87
CA ARG A 301 -64.20 -29.03 0.69
C ARG A 301 -63.93 -27.52 0.72
N ALA A 302 -64.94 -26.70 1.03
CA ALA A 302 -64.81 -25.26 1.13
C ALA A 302 -63.79 -24.86 2.21
N TYR A 303 -63.84 -25.49 3.38
CA TYR A 303 -62.87 -25.25 4.46
C TYR A 303 -61.41 -25.59 4.08
N ARG A 304 -61.18 -26.67 3.38
CA ARG A 304 -59.84 -27.06 2.93
C ARG A 304 -59.28 -26.11 1.86
N VAL A 305 -60.12 -25.67 0.92
CA VAL A 305 -59.75 -24.66 -0.07
C VAL A 305 -59.42 -23.33 0.58
N GLU A 306 -60.28 -22.87 1.52
CA GLU A 306 -60.08 -21.65 2.25
C GLU A 306 -58.77 -21.70 3.11
N SER A 307 -58.53 -22.81 3.77
CA SER A 307 -57.28 -23.02 4.56
C SER A 307 -56.02 -22.96 3.68
N SER A 308 -56.05 -23.58 2.48
CA SER A 308 -54.94 -23.51 1.51
C SER A 308 -54.74 -22.07 0.98
N GLN A 309 -55.83 -21.33 0.69
CA GLN A 309 -55.75 -19.94 0.25
C GLN A 309 -55.21 -19.04 1.35
N LYS A 310 -55.59 -19.27 2.63
CA LYS A 310 -55.04 -18.56 3.78
C LYS A 310 -53.52 -18.77 3.92
N GLN A 311 -53.04 -19.98 3.70
CA GLN A 311 -51.59 -20.23 3.73
C GLN A 311 -50.85 -19.55 2.57
N ALA A 312 -51.40 -19.57 1.36
CA ALA A 312 -50.86 -18.86 0.20
C ALA A 312 -50.83 -17.33 0.42
N ALA A 313 -51.85 -16.79 1.11
CA ALA A 313 -51.90 -15.36 1.48
C ALA A 313 -50.83 -15.02 2.53
N LYS A 314 -50.60 -15.91 3.52
CA LYS A 314 -49.52 -15.76 4.51
C LYS A 314 -48.15 -15.81 3.87
N ALA A 315 -47.91 -16.71 2.89
CA ALA A 315 -46.67 -16.77 2.14
C ALA A 315 -46.38 -15.45 1.43
N ARG A 316 -47.38 -14.91 0.72
CA ARG A 316 -47.26 -13.59 0.04
C ARG A 316 -47.00 -12.45 1.04
N GLN A 317 -47.57 -12.50 2.23
CA GLN A 317 -47.28 -11.52 3.28
C GLN A 317 -45.81 -11.65 3.76
N THR A 318 -45.33 -12.87 3.92
CA THR A 318 -43.93 -13.11 4.32
C THR A 318 -42.95 -12.66 3.21
N ASP A 319 -43.29 -12.87 1.93
CA ASP A 319 -42.50 -12.35 0.81
C ASP A 319 -42.40 -10.82 0.84
N LYS A 320 -43.53 -10.14 1.09
CA LYS A 320 -43.54 -8.66 1.27
C LYS A 320 -42.73 -8.18 2.49
N MET A 321 -42.59 -9.01 3.52
CA MET A 321 -41.72 -8.69 4.66
C MET A 321 -40.25 -8.82 4.25
N ILE A 322 -39.89 -9.80 3.44
CA ILE A 322 -38.54 -9.95 2.89
C ILE A 322 -38.19 -8.77 1.97
N GLU A 323 -39.13 -8.34 1.10
CA GLU A 323 -38.93 -7.19 0.21
C GLU A 323 -38.75 -5.85 0.97
N ARG A 324 -39.31 -5.75 2.18
CA ARG A 324 -39.22 -4.57 3.04
C ARG A 324 -38.02 -4.57 3.99
N LEU A 325 -37.33 -5.71 4.11
CA LEU A 325 -36.10 -5.75 4.88
C LEU A 325 -35.09 -4.80 4.26
N GLU A 326 -34.57 -3.89 5.08
CA GLU A 326 -33.45 -3.05 4.70
C GLU A 326 -32.25 -3.94 4.35
N VAL A 327 -31.75 -3.80 3.14
CA VAL A 327 -30.65 -4.64 2.67
C VAL A 327 -29.37 -4.18 3.34
N VAL A 328 -28.85 -5.00 4.26
CA VAL A 328 -27.52 -4.81 4.83
C VAL A 328 -26.53 -5.51 3.91
N GLU A 329 -25.59 -4.74 3.34
CA GLU A 329 -24.51 -5.32 2.54
C GLU A 329 -23.59 -6.21 3.40
N GLU A 330 -23.19 -7.35 2.85
CA GLU A 330 -22.22 -8.21 3.55
C GLU A 330 -20.92 -7.42 3.74
N PRO A 331 -20.50 -7.17 5.02
CA PRO A 331 -19.22 -6.55 5.26
C PRO A 331 -18.16 -7.39 4.57
N ARG A 332 -17.25 -6.73 3.84
CA ARG A 332 -16.14 -7.45 3.23
C ARG A 332 -15.48 -8.30 4.30
N ARG A 333 -15.54 -9.61 4.11
CA ARG A 333 -14.59 -10.48 4.79
C ARG A 333 -13.24 -10.04 4.25
N GLU A 334 -12.51 -9.25 5.03
CA GLU A 334 -11.07 -9.30 4.89
C GLU A 334 -10.75 -10.76 5.13
N TRP A 335 -10.34 -11.39 4.07
CA TRP A 335 -9.97 -12.77 4.14
C TRP A 335 -8.88 -12.86 5.20
N GLU A 336 -9.19 -13.49 6.34
CA GLU A 336 -8.17 -14.27 6.99
C GLU A 336 -7.75 -15.29 5.93
N LEU A 337 -6.89 -14.83 5.05
CA LEU A 337 -6.22 -15.70 4.12
C LEU A 337 -5.30 -16.53 5.02
N ARG A 338 -5.83 -17.65 5.49
CA ARG A 338 -4.98 -18.71 6.02
C ARG A 338 -4.24 -19.28 4.81
N MET A 339 -3.32 -18.46 4.30
CA MET A 339 -2.35 -18.89 3.29
C MET A 339 -1.41 -19.87 4.00
N GLN A 340 -1.80 -21.11 4.07
CA GLN A 340 -0.83 -22.17 4.29
C GLN A 340 -0.11 -22.35 2.96
N VAL A 341 1.04 -21.74 2.83
CA VAL A 341 2.00 -22.11 1.78
C VAL A 341 2.35 -23.56 2.08
N ALA A 342 1.96 -24.49 1.20
CA ALA A 342 2.18 -25.91 1.45
C ALA A 342 3.67 -26.15 1.72
N ALA A 343 3.96 -27.09 2.63
CA ALA A 343 5.33 -27.45 2.97
C ALA A 343 6.11 -27.77 1.70
N ALA A 344 7.11 -26.96 1.43
CA ALA A 344 8.02 -27.18 0.30
C ALA A 344 8.77 -28.51 0.49
N PRO A 345 9.10 -29.23 -0.58
CA PRO A 345 9.95 -30.41 -0.49
C PRO A 345 11.24 -30.04 0.24
N ARG A 346 11.63 -30.81 1.24
CA ARG A 346 12.85 -30.57 2.00
C ARG A 346 14.06 -30.65 1.05
N SER A 347 14.89 -29.60 1.03
CA SER A 347 16.22 -29.63 0.44
C SER A 347 17.21 -30.40 1.34
N GLY A 348 18.47 -30.42 1.01
CA GLY A 348 19.52 -30.86 1.91
C GLY A 348 19.55 -30.08 3.24
N ALA A 349 20.31 -30.54 4.23
CA ALA A 349 20.47 -29.85 5.50
C ALA A 349 21.06 -28.43 5.33
N VAL A 350 21.98 -28.27 4.37
CA VAL A 350 22.58 -26.99 4.01
C VAL A 350 21.93 -26.46 2.73
N VAL A 351 21.45 -25.23 2.77
CA VAL A 351 20.73 -24.56 1.67
C VAL A 351 21.68 -23.70 0.83
N ALA A 352 22.51 -22.90 1.47
CA ALA A 352 23.48 -22.05 0.78
C ALA A 352 24.75 -21.90 1.60
N VAL A 353 25.91 -21.80 0.92
CA VAL A 353 27.23 -21.59 1.57
C VAL A 353 28.03 -20.58 0.79
N LEU A 354 28.57 -19.59 1.49
CA LEU A 354 29.62 -18.70 1.04
C LEU A 354 30.88 -19.02 1.85
N ARG A 355 32.04 -19.11 1.20
CA ARG A 355 33.35 -19.30 1.85
C ARG A 355 34.34 -18.31 1.30
N GLY A 356 34.82 -17.40 2.15
CA GLY A 356 35.73 -16.33 1.80
C GLY A 356 35.26 -15.50 0.61
N ALA A 357 33.95 -15.36 0.44
CA ALA A 357 33.36 -14.74 -0.76
C ALA A 357 33.66 -13.24 -0.80
N VAL A 358 34.25 -12.78 -1.90
CA VAL A 358 34.52 -11.36 -2.15
C VAL A 358 33.94 -10.94 -3.48
N VAL A 359 33.26 -9.78 -3.48
CA VAL A 359 32.72 -9.13 -4.70
C VAL A 359 33.16 -7.68 -4.73
N ARG A 360 33.85 -7.26 -5.80
CA ARG A 360 34.33 -5.90 -6.02
C ARG A 360 33.51 -5.21 -7.10
N ARG A 361 32.98 -4.03 -6.80
CA ARG A 361 32.23 -3.20 -7.75
C ARG A 361 32.68 -1.75 -7.65
N GLY A 362 33.65 -1.37 -8.48
CA GLY A 362 34.28 -0.04 -8.39
C GLY A 362 34.90 0.17 -7.01
N PRO A 363 34.52 1.22 -6.27
CA PRO A 363 35.08 1.49 -4.94
C PRO A 363 34.46 0.60 -3.83
N PHE A 364 33.36 -0.11 -4.12
CA PHE A 364 32.67 -0.96 -3.16
C PHE A 364 33.22 -2.38 -3.17
N THR A 365 33.45 -2.95 -1.97
CA THR A 365 33.85 -4.35 -1.79
C THR A 365 32.93 -4.99 -0.75
N LEU A 366 32.30 -6.11 -1.11
CA LEU A 366 31.62 -7.00 -0.18
C LEU A 366 32.60 -8.11 0.21
N GLY A 367 32.73 -8.34 1.50
CA GLY A 367 33.49 -9.48 2.03
C GLY A 367 34.90 -9.14 2.53
N PRO A 368 35.69 -10.20 2.88
CA PRO A 368 35.36 -11.62 2.73
C PRO A 368 34.18 -12.07 3.61
N VAL A 369 33.28 -12.90 3.04
CA VAL A 369 32.10 -13.41 3.73
C VAL A 369 32.20 -14.93 3.86
N ASP A 370 32.08 -15.41 5.11
CA ASP A 370 31.84 -16.81 5.45
C ASP A 370 30.44 -16.93 6.04
N LEU A 371 29.52 -17.59 5.32
CA LEU A 371 28.13 -17.70 5.72
C LEU A 371 27.54 -19.03 5.27
N GLN A 372 26.84 -19.71 6.18
CA GLN A 372 26.06 -20.91 5.89
C GLN A 372 24.61 -20.67 6.27
N ILE A 373 23.71 -21.04 5.37
CA ILE A 373 22.26 -21.04 5.59
C ILE A 373 21.80 -22.48 5.61
N ASP A 374 21.13 -22.87 6.66
CA ASP A 374 20.63 -24.22 6.85
C ASP A 374 19.14 -24.33 6.50
N TRP A 375 18.63 -25.56 6.43
CA TRP A 375 17.21 -25.81 6.16
C TRP A 375 16.32 -25.23 7.26
N ALA A 376 15.26 -24.52 6.84
CA ALA A 376 14.31 -23.82 7.67
C ALA A 376 14.88 -22.61 8.44
N ASP A 377 16.10 -22.17 8.13
CA ASP A 377 16.58 -20.87 8.60
C ASP A 377 15.68 -19.76 8.06
N ARG A 378 15.36 -18.82 8.93
CA ARG A 378 14.58 -17.62 8.62
C ARG A 378 15.42 -16.40 8.94
N VAL A 379 16.08 -15.90 7.92
CA VAL A 379 17.16 -14.91 8.05
C VAL A 379 16.65 -13.53 7.66
N ALA A 380 16.65 -12.60 8.63
CA ALA A 380 16.51 -11.18 8.34
C ALA A 380 17.86 -10.58 7.97
N ILE A 381 17.90 -9.77 6.92
CA ILE A 381 19.09 -9.08 6.44
C ILE A 381 18.82 -7.58 6.46
N THR A 382 19.50 -6.85 7.34
CA THR A 382 19.36 -5.41 7.50
C THR A 382 20.66 -4.66 7.20
N GLY A 383 20.60 -3.35 7.14
CA GLY A 383 21.77 -2.50 6.88
C GLY A 383 21.41 -1.30 6.01
N ALA A 384 22.24 -0.27 6.03
CA ALA A 384 22.01 0.96 5.28
C ALA A 384 21.83 0.74 3.77
N ASN A 385 21.20 1.67 3.09
CA ASN A 385 21.10 1.62 1.64
C ASN A 385 22.48 1.72 0.99
N GLY A 386 22.76 0.77 0.05
CA GLY A 386 24.07 0.65 -0.59
C GLY A 386 25.11 -0.12 0.23
N SER A 387 24.75 -0.68 1.39
CA SER A 387 25.68 -1.49 2.22
C SER A 387 26.09 -2.81 1.58
N GLY A 388 25.34 -3.30 0.57
CA GLY A 388 25.66 -4.53 -0.13
C GLY A 388 24.65 -5.67 0.07
N LYS A 389 23.46 -5.43 0.66
CA LYS A 389 22.42 -6.45 0.90
C LYS A 389 22.03 -7.23 -0.35
N SER A 390 21.63 -6.55 -1.41
CA SER A 390 21.25 -7.19 -2.69
C SER A 390 22.48 -7.84 -3.38
N THR A 391 23.69 -7.31 -3.15
CA THR A 391 24.93 -7.94 -3.64
C THR A 391 25.20 -9.24 -2.90
N LEU A 392 24.98 -9.29 -1.58
CA LEU A 392 25.09 -10.51 -0.77
C LEU A 392 24.10 -11.57 -1.24
N LEU A 393 22.82 -11.21 -1.45
CA LEU A 393 21.82 -12.13 -2.01
C LEU A 393 22.24 -12.65 -3.38
N ALA A 394 22.66 -11.77 -4.29
CA ALA A 394 23.07 -12.15 -5.64
C ALA A 394 24.32 -13.05 -5.64
N ALA A 395 25.27 -12.82 -4.74
CA ALA A 395 26.44 -13.68 -4.55
C ALA A 395 26.03 -15.07 -4.02
N MET A 396 25.16 -15.11 -3.00
CA MET A 396 24.68 -16.35 -2.39
C MET A 396 23.89 -17.21 -3.38
N LEU A 397 23.11 -16.58 -4.25
CA LEU A 397 22.32 -17.25 -5.29
C LEU A 397 23.13 -17.57 -6.56
N GLY A 398 24.44 -17.27 -6.59
CA GLY A 398 25.32 -17.52 -7.74
C GLY A 398 24.98 -16.68 -8.98
N ARG A 399 24.32 -15.53 -8.82
CA ARG A 399 23.90 -14.63 -9.92
C ARG A 399 24.99 -13.67 -10.37
N ILE A 400 25.97 -13.48 -9.53
CA ILE A 400 27.16 -12.67 -9.82
C ILE A 400 28.39 -13.49 -9.61
N ALA A 401 29.39 -13.25 -10.44
CA ALA A 401 30.70 -13.87 -10.26
C ALA A 401 31.38 -13.31 -9.00
N LEU A 402 32.01 -14.16 -8.23
CA LEU A 402 32.87 -13.77 -7.12
C LEU A 402 34.29 -13.46 -7.63
N ASP A 403 34.89 -12.42 -7.05
CA ASP A 403 36.30 -12.12 -7.31
C ASP A 403 37.22 -13.10 -6.54
N GLU A 404 36.80 -13.51 -5.33
CA GLU A 404 37.48 -14.48 -4.49
C GLU A 404 36.47 -15.35 -3.74
N GLY A 405 36.90 -16.54 -3.32
CA GLY A 405 36.07 -17.46 -2.55
C GLY A 405 35.15 -18.34 -3.40
N THR A 406 34.15 -18.93 -2.75
CA THR A 406 33.16 -19.82 -3.40
C THR A 406 31.77 -19.59 -2.89
N ALA A 407 30.79 -19.79 -3.76
CA ALA A 407 29.37 -19.82 -3.43
C ALA A 407 28.76 -21.13 -3.95
N SER A 408 27.92 -21.77 -3.17
CA SER A 408 27.19 -22.98 -3.57
C SER A 408 25.81 -23.06 -2.96
N LEU A 409 24.84 -23.51 -3.75
CA LEU A 409 23.52 -23.91 -3.28
C LEU A 409 23.51 -25.41 -3.02
N GLY A 410 22.79 -25.81 -1.98
CA GLY A 410 22.59 -27.21 -1.63
C GLY A 410 21.81 -28.00 -2.68
N PRO A 411 21.92 -29.34 -2.68
CA PRO A 411 21.12 -30.15 -3.60
C PRO A 411 19.63 -30.05 -3.33
N GLY A 412 18.85 -29.98 -4.40
CA GLY A 412 17.38 -29.88 -4.32
C GLY A 412 16.85 -28.52 -3.87
N VAL A 413 17.69 -27.49 -3.80
CA VAL A 413 17.24 -26.11 -3.51
C VAL A 413 16.53 -25.55 -4.74
N VAL A 414 15.27 -25.13 -4.52
CA VAL A 414 14.44 -24.42 -5.50
C VAL A 414 14.22 -22.99 -4.98
N VAL A 415 14.87 -22.04 -5.65
CA VAL A 415 14.81 -20.62 -5.28
C VAL A 415 13.56 -19.99 -5.86
N GLY A 416 12.86 -19.19 -5.06
CA GLY A 416 11.76 -18.35 -5.49
C GLY A 416 11.92 -16.91 -5.04
N GLU A 417 11.60 -15.97 -5.93
CA GLU A 417 11.61 -14.54 -5.65
C GLU A 417 10.25 -13.93 -5.97
N ILE A 418 9.72 -13.16 -5.03
CA ILE A 418 8.38 -12.64 -5.16
C ILE A 418 8.27 -11.58 -6.26
N ASP A 419 9.29 -10.74 -6.43
CA ASP A 419 9.28 -9.66 -7.42
C ASP A 419 9.38 -10.20 -8.85
N GLN A 420 10.20 -11.24 -9.05
CA GLN A 420 10.26 -11.94 -10.33
C GLN A 420 8.91 -12.61 -10.66
N ALA A 421 8.28 -13.24 -9.67
CA ALA A 421 6.99 -13.86 -9.85
C ALA A 421 5.88 -12.82 -10.12
N ARG A 422 5.91 -11.64 -9.48
CA ARG A 422 5.00 -10.53 -9.77
C ARG A 422 5.14 -10.00 -11.19
N ALA A 423 6.36 -9.90 -11.69
CA ALA A 423 6.66 -9.40 -13.03
C ALA A 423 6.06 -10.26 -14.15
N LEU A 424 5.72 -11.52 -13.87
CA LEU A 424 5.07 -12.42 -14.83
C LEU A 424 3.58 -12.11 -15.04
N PHE A 425 2.95 -11.31 -14.15
CA PHE A 425 1.52 -10.99 -14.20
C PHE A 425 1.27 -9.54 -14.58
N VAL A 426 1.84 -9.07 -15.69
CA VAL A 426 1.66 -7.70 -16.21
C VAL A 426 1.05 -7.64 -17.61
N GLY A 427 0.78 -8.80 -18.23
CA GLY A 427 0.26 -8.92 -19.59
C GLY A 427 -1.25 -8.68 -19.72
N GLY A 428 -1.73 -8.63 -20.97
CA GLY A 428 -3.14 -8.48 -21.32
C GLY A 428 -3.96 -9.80 -21.31
N GLU A 429 -3.31 -10.95 -21.13
CA GLU A 429 -3.98 -12.26 -21.08
C GLU A 429 -4.68 -12.48 -19.72
N PRO A 430 -5.75 -13.32 -19.69
CA PRO A 430 -6.42 -13.69 -18.45
C PRO A 430 -5.43 -14.26 -17.43
N LEU A 431 -5.60 -13.91 -16.14
CA LEU A 431 -4.72 -14.41 -15.07
C LEU A 431 -4.60 -15.95 -15.08
N LEU A 432 -5.70 -16.67 -15.32
CA LEU A 432 -5.69 -18.14 -15.34
C LEU A 432 -4.75 -18.68 -16.43
N ASP A 433 -4.79 -18.10 -17.61
CA ASP A 433 -3.99 -18.55 -18.75
C ASP A 433 -2.51 -18.23 -18.54
N ALA A 434 -2.20 -17.00 -18.09
CA ALA A 434 -0.86 -16.60 -17.70
C ALA A 434 -0.28 -17.51 -16.61
N PHE A 435 -1.08 -17.79 -15.57
CA PHE A 435 -0.68 -18.65 -14.46
C PHE A 435 -0.47 -20.10 -14.88
N ALA A 436 -1.39 -20.68 -15.66
CA ALA A 436 -1.27 -22.05 -16.16
C ALA A 436 -0.04 -22.23 -17.08
N THR A 437 0.21 -21.24 -17.94
CA THR A 437 1.39 -21.23 -18.82
C THR A 437 2.69 -21.26 -18.05
N VAL A 438 2.81 -20.43 -17.02
CA VAL A 438 4.06 -20.31 -16.23
C VAL A 438 4.23 -21.48 -15.26
N SER A 439 3.15 -21.91 -14.60
CA SER A 439 3.20 -23.00 -13.62
C SER A 439 3.24 -24.40 -14.23
N GLY A 440 2.84 -24.55 -15.49
CA GLY A 440 2.67 -25.85 -16.14
C GLY A 440 1.48 -26.67 -15.62
N LEU A 441 0.63 -26.09 -14.76
CA LEU A 441 -0.55 -26.76 -14.21
C LEU A 441 -1.70 -26.80 -15.22
N LEU A 442 -2.55 -27.82 -15.13
CA LEU A 442 -3.81 -27.83 -15.86
C LEU A 442 -4.71 -26.67 -15.38
N PRO A 443 -5.54 -26.07 -16.25
CA PRO A 443 -6.39 -24.92 -15.90
C PRO A 443 -7.30 -25.16 -14.68
N ALA A 444 -7.76 -26.39 -14.46
CA ALA A 444 -8.58 -26.74 -13.28
C ALA A 444 -7.77 -26.68 -11.97
N ASP A 445 -6.54 -27.18 -12.00
CA ASP A 445 -5.63 -27.18 -10.84
C ASP A 445 -5.13 -25.77 -10.57
N ALA A 446 -4.78 -25.02 -11.61
CA ALA A 446 -4.41 -23.62 -11.56
C ALA A 446 -5.53 -22.78 -10.91
N ARG A 447 -6.77 -22.95 -11.33
CA ARG A 447 -7.94 -22.28 -10.76
C ARG A 447 -8.13 -22.63 -9.29
N THR A 448 -7.98 -23.91 -8.93
CA THR A 448 -8.11 -24.38 -7.55
C THR A 448 -7.02 -23.77 -6.66
N LEU A 449 -5.79 -23.69 -7.16
CA LEU A 449 -4.67 -23.10 -6.43
C LEU A 449 -4.87 -21.58 -6.27
N LEU A 450 -5.19 -20.87 -7.34
CA LEU A 450 -5.49 -19.42 -7.29
C LEU A 450 -6.64 -19.11 -6.32
N ALA A 451 -7.68 -19.96 -6.28
CA ALA A 451 -8.77 -19.80 -5.32
C ALA A 451 -8.33 -19.94 -3.85
N LYS A 452 -7.34 -20.80 -3.55
CA LYS A 452 -6.72 -20.90 -2.21
C LYS A 452 -6.02 -19.61 -1.80
N PHE A 453 -5.53 -18.84 -2.78
CA PHE A 453 -4.94 -17.52 -2.56
C PHE A 453 -5.98 -16.39 -2.73
N GLY A 454 -7.28 -16.69 -2.65
CA GLY A 454 -8.36 -15.71 -2.68
C GLY A 454 -8.62 -15.09 -4.06
N LEU A 455 -8.03 -15.64 -5.12
CA LEU A 455 -8.25 -15.21 -6.51
C LEU A 455 -9.37 -16.07 -7.12
N ARG A 456 -10.62 -15.56 -7.04
CA ARG A 456 -11.84 -16.26 -7.46
C ARG A 456 -12.14 -16.08 -8.94
N ALA A 457 -13.33 -16.53 -9.37
CA ALA A 457 -13.74 -16.58 -10.78
C ALA A 457 -13.66 -15.23 -11.49
N ASP A 458 -14.01 -14.15 -10.83
CA ASP A 458 -13.94 -12.77 -11.34
C ASP A 458 -12.50 -12.28 -11.54
N HIS A 459 -11.56 -12.69 -10.67
CA HIS A 459 -10.14 -12.34 -10.79
C HIS A 459 -9.44 -13.15 -11.88
N VAL A 460 -9.71 -14.46 -11.97
CA VAL A 460 -8.97 -15.35 -12.88
C VAL A 460 -9.30 -15.11 -14.35
N LEU A 461 -10.43 -14.47 -14.65
CA LEU A 461 -10.85 -14.11 -16.01
C LEU A 461 -10.39 -12.71 -16.44
N ARG A 462 -9.91 -11.88 -15.50
CA ARG A 462 -9.39 -10.55 -15.79
C ARG A 462 -7.98 -10.62 -16.38
N ALA A 463 -7.64 -9.63 -17.21
CA ALA A 463 -6.26 -9.46 -17.69
C ALA A 463 -5.29 -9.33 -16.53
N ALA A 464 -4.19 -10.08 -16.54
CA ALA A 464 -3.20 -10.12 -15.46
C ALA A 464 -2.64 -8.73 -15.12
N GLY A 465 -2.44 -7.87 -16.13
CA GLY A 465 -1.98 -6.49 -15.94
C GLY A 465 -2.98 -5.56 -15.23
N THR A 466 -4.27 -5.95 -15.12
CA THR A 466 -5.30 -5.16 -14.42
C THR A 466 -5.43 -5.54 -12.94
N LEU A 467 -4.66 -6.50 -12.46
CA LEU A 467 -4.64 -6.90 -11.07
C LEU A 467 -4.06 -5.78 -10.19
N SER A 468 -4.67 -5.59 -9.02
CA SER A 468 -4.07 -4.73 -7.99
C SER A 468 -2.71 -5.30 -7.53
N PRO A 469 -1.83 -4.49 -6.93
CA PRO A 469 -0.56 -4.98 -6.39
C PRO A 469 -0.74 -6.15 -5.41
N GLY A 470 -1.74 -6.12 -4.53
CA GLY A 470 -2.07 -7.20 -3.61
C GLY A 470 -2.57 -8.47 -4.30
N GLU A 471 -3.44 -8.35 -5.32
CA GLU A 471 -3.89 -9.49 -6.13
C GLU A 471 -2.71 -10.13 -6.87
N ARG A 472 -1.81 -9.31 -7.41
CA ARG A 472 -0.60 -9.76 -8.09
C ARG A 472 0.36 -10.48 -7.14
N THR A 473 0.51 -9.98 -5.93
CA THR A 473 1.30 -10.63 -4.86
C THR A 473 0.74 -12.02 -4.53
N ARG A 474 -0.58 -12.14 -4.40
CA ARG A 474 -1.24 -13.43 -4.16
C ARG A 474 -1.05 -14.42 -5.32
N ALA A 475 -1.13 -13.96 -6.55
CA ALA A 475 -0.84 -14.77 -7.72
C ALA A 475 0.63 -15.24 -7.74
N ALA A 476 1.57 -14.35 -7.39
CA ALA A 476 2.98 -14.67 -7.27
C ALA A 476 3.23 -15.73 -6.18
N LEU A 477 2.65 -15.58 -4.99
CA LEU A 477 2.76 -16.57 -3.92
C LEU A 477 2.18 -17.94 -4.32
N ALA A 478 1.03 -17.95 -5.01
CA ALA A 478 0.46 -19.17 -5.56
C ALA A 478 1.41 -19.84 -6.58
N LEU A 479 2.08 -19.04 -7.41
CA LEU A 479 3.06 -19.55 -8.38
C LEU A 479 4.29 -20.15 -7.69
N LEU A 480 4.82 -19.47 -6.66
CA LEU A 480 5.94 -19.96 -5.88
C LEU A 480 5.62 -21.29 -5.18
N GLN A 481 4.38 -21.43 -4.70
CA GLN A 481 3.89 -22.70 -4.16
C GLN A 481 3.81 -23.78 -5.23
N ALA A 482 3.28 -23.48 -6.43
CA ALA A 482 3.18 -24.42 -7.54
C ALA A 482 4.56 -24.92 -7.99
N ALA A 483 5.56 -24.05 -7.97
CA ALA A 483 6.93 -24.34 -8.31
C ALA A 483 7.68 -25.15 -7.22
N GLY A 484 7.06 -25.41 -6.06
CA GLY A 484 7.70 -26.15 -4.96
C GLY A 484 8.91 -25.42 -4.37
N VAL A 485 8.87 -24.09 -4.33
CA VAL A 485 9.93 -23.24 -3.79
C VAL A 485 10.20 -23.59 -2.34
N ASN A 486 11.47 -23.85 -2.01
CA ASN A 486 11.93 -24.19 -0.68
C ASN A 486 12.99 -23.23 -0.09
N LEU A 487 13.51 -22.33 -0.93
CA LEU A 487 14.26 -21.14 -0.53
C LEU A 487 13.53 -19.90 -1.07
N LEU A 488 12.85 -19.18 -0.19
CA LEU A 488 12.15 -17.96 -0.54
C LEU A 488 13.05 -16.75 -0.26
N VAL A 489 13.26 -15.93 -1.27
CA VAL A 489 14.09 -14.72 -1.21
C VAL A 489 13.24 -13.49 -1.46
N LEU A 490 13.31 -12.54 -0.55
CA LEU A 490 12.55 -11.30 -0.56
C LEU A 490 13.50 -10.12 -0.39
N ASP A 491 13.54 -9.23 -1.36
CA ASP A 491 14.32 -7.99 -1.30
C ASP A 491 13.36 -6.80 -1.30
N GLU A 492 13.17 -6.16 -0.16
CA GLU A 492 12.23 -5.05 0.09
C GLU A 492 10.80 -5.33 -0.40
N PRO A 493 10.16 -6.42 0.06
CA PRO A 493 8.90 -6.90 -0.52
C PRO A 493 7.69 -6.01 -0.24
N THR A 494 7.78 -5.09 0.72
CA THR A 494 6.72 -4.15 1.11
C THR A 494 6.61 -2.95 0.18
N ASN A 495 7.67 -2.66 -0.58
CA ASN A 495 7.67 -1.54 -1.50
C ASN A 495 6.51 -1.62 -2.50
N HIS A 496 5.78 -0.51 -2.65
CA HIS A 496 4.61 -0.36 -3.54
C HIS A 496 3.38 -1.22 -3.18
N LEU A 497 3.37 -1.89 -2.02
CA LEU A 497 2.19 -2.57 -1.50
C LEU A 497 1.38 -1.64 -0.60
N ASP A 498 0.05 -1.77 -0.65
CA ASP A 498 -0.83 -1.15 0.33
C ASP A 498 -0.88 -1.98 1.63
N LEU A 499 -1.33 -1.35 2.71
CA LEU A 499 -1.38 -1.99 4.03
C LEU A 499 -2.07 -3.36 4.02
N PRO A 500 -3.24 -3.56 3.36
CA PRO A 500 -3.86 -4.88 3.28
C PRO A 500 -2.99 -5.93 2.57
N ALA A 501 -2.22 -5.53 1.54
CA ALA A 501 -1.33 -6.45 0.84
C ALA A 501 -0.09 -6.82 1.67
N ILE A 502 0.42 -5.87 2.47
CA ILE A 502 1.51 -6.12 3.42
C ILE A 502 1.05 -7.12 4.49
N GLU A 503 -0.14 -6.92 5.09
CA GLU A 503 -0.71 -7.85 6.08
C GLU A 503 -0.85 -9.28 5.53
N GLN A 504 -1.32 -9.41 4.29
CA GLN A 504 -1.44 -10.70 3.64
C GLN A 504 -0.07 -11.35 3.39
N LEU A 505 0.93 -10.56 3.01
CA LEU A 505 2.29 -11.05 2.82
C LEU A 505 2.90 -11.53 4.15
N GLU A 506 2.76 -10.76 5.23
CA GLU A 506 3.22 -11.13 6.57
C GLU A 506 2.64 -12.47 7.02
N GLN A 507 1.32 -12.66 6.88
CA GLN A 507 0.65 -13.92 7.21
C GLN A 507 1.15 -15.10 6.36
N ALA A 508 1.38 -14.86 5.06
CA ALA A 508 1.93 -15.88 4.18
C ALA A 508 3.35 -16.28 4.58
N LEU A 509 4.18 -15.30 4.92
CA LEU A 509 5.56 -15.53 5.35
C LEU A 509 5.61 -16.28 6.69
N ASP A 510 4.74 -15.92 7.65
CA ASP A 510 4.70 -16.59 8.95
C ASP A 510 4.33 -18.08 8.82
N SER A 511 3.43 -18.41 7.90
CA SER A 511 3.00 -19.80 7.61
C SER A 511 3.99 -20.60 6.76
N TYR A 512 5.00 -19.97 6.17
CA TYR A 512 5.96 -20.62 5.27
C TYR A 512 6.96 -21.48 6.05
N ALA A 513 7.00 -22.78 5.76
CA ALA A 513 7.85 -23.75 6.48
C ALA A 513 9.24 -24.00 5.85
N GLY A 514 9.55 -23.33 4.73
CA GLY A 514 10.87 -23.42 4.07
C GLY A 514 11.88 -22.41 4.61
N THR A 515 13.04 -22.35 3.95
CA THR A 515 14.08 -21.38 4.26
C THR A 515 13.70 -20.00 3.70
N LEU A 516 13.84 -18.95 4.50
CA LEU A 516 13.49 -17.58 4.17
C LEU A 516 14.72 -16.66 4.27
N LEU A 517 14.99 -15.89 3.22
CA LEU A 517 15.92 -14.76 3.23
C LEU A 517 15.10 -13.49 3.00
N LEU A 518 15.04 -12.63 4.01
CA LEU A 518 14.24 -11.41 4.01
C LEU A 518 15.14 -10.19 4.18
N VAL A 519 15.27 -9.38 3.13
CA VAL A 519 15.82 -8.03 3.21
C VAL A 519 14.67 -7.08 3.37
N THR A 520 14.63 -6.32 4.46
CA THR A 520 13.60 -5.30 4.67
C THR A 520 14.05 -4.22 5.63
N HIS A 521 13.48 -3.03 5.45
CA HIS A 521 13.54 -1.90 6.39
C HIS A 521 12.21 -1.71 7.14
N ASP A 522 11.19 -2.52 6.84
CA ASP A 522 9.90 -2.50 7.53
C ASP A 522 10.05 -3.10 8.94
N ARG A 523 10.01 -2.21 9.94
CA ARG A 523 10.18 -2.58 11.36
C ARG A 523 9.06 -3.49 11.86
N HIS A 524 7.82 -3.27 11.38
CA HIS A 524 6.69 -4.11 11.76
C HIS A 524 6.82 -5.52 11.18
N MET A 525 7.25 -5.63 9.92
CA MET A 525 7.51 -6.94 9.30
C MET A 525 8.61 -7.72 10.04
N LEU A 526 9.67 -7.05 10.48
CA LEU A 526 10.74 -7.68 11.28
C LEU A 526 10.24 -8.18 12.65
N GLU A 527 9.21 -7.59 13.22
CA GLU A 527 8.60 -8.01 14.49
C GLU A 527 7.61 -9.17 14.31
N VAL A 528 6.81 -9.13 13.23
CA VAL A 528 5.72 -10.10 12.98
C VAL A 528 6.23 -11.36 12.32
N VAL A 529 7.12 -11.25 11.33
CA VAL A 529 7.70 -12.40 10.65
C VAL A 529 8.73 -13.05 11.56
N HIS A 530 8.41 -14.24 12.06
CA HIS A 530 9.33 -14.97 12.92
C HIS A 530 10.65 -15.25 12.21
N THR A 531 11.75 -14.65 12.68
CA THR A 531 13.11 -14.87 12.16
C THR A 531 13.95 -15.63 13.17
N THR A 532 14.82 -16.52 12.69
CA THR A 532 15.73 -17.34 13.52
C THR A 532 17.14 -16.78 13.58
N ARG A 533 17.49 -15.90 12.61
CA ARG A 533 18.83 -15.27 12.52
C ARG A 533 18.71 -13.86 11.96
N HIS A 534 19.61 -13.00 12.38
CA HIS A 534 19.68 -11.63 11.92
C HIS A 534 21.10 -11.31 11.41
N LEU A 535 21.21 -10.97 10.13
CA LEU A 535 22.45 -10.52 9.50
C LEU A 535 22.41 -9.01 9.33
N GLU A 536 23.44 -8.34 9.79
CA GLU A 536 23.67 -6.92 9.52
C GLU A 536 24.74 -6.77 8.45
N VAL A 537 24.42 -5.99 7.41
CA VAL A 537 25.37 -5.66 6.33
C VAL A 537 25.76 -4.19 6.47
N ASN A 538 27.01 -3.92 6.78
CA ASN A 538 27.54 -2.58 6.96
C ASN A 538 28.79 -2.37 6.09
N ALA A 539 28.70 -1.46 5.10
CA ALA A 539 29.78 -1.10 4.17
C ALA A 539 30.52 -2.34 3.58
N GLY A 540 29.78 -3.39 3.20
CA GLY A 540 30.32 -4.60 2.62
C GLY A 540 30.78 -5.66 3.63
N THR A 541 30.73 -5.38 4.92
CA THR A 541 30.99 -6.37 5.99
C THR A 541 29.66 -6.99 6.42
N VAL A 542 29.62 -8.31 6.57
CA VAL A 542 28.44 -9.06 7.04
C VAL A 542 28.70 -9.54 8.46
N THR A 543 27.82 -9.19 9.38
CA THR A 543 27.86 -9.62 10.79
C THR A 543 26.61 -10.43 11.10
N ASP A 544 26.78 -11.61 11.67
CA ASP A 544 25.68 -12.42 12.20
C ASP A 544 25.44 -12.02 13.66
N LEU A 545 24.23 -11.56 13.95
CA LEU A 545 23.85 -11.10 15.29
C LEU A 545 23.15 -12.20 16.11
N GLY A 546 22.91 -13.38 15.51
CA GLY A 546 22.27 -14.51 16.16
C GLY A 546 20.78 -14.63 15.90
#